data_ff02c0be5dc146d7d7e89d824e4e8713
#
_entry.id   ff02c0be5dc146d7d7e89d824e4e8713
#
_cell.length_a   1.000
_cell.length_b   1.000
_cell.length_c   1.000
_cell.angle_alpha   90.00
_cell.angle_beta   90.00
_cell.angle_gamma   90.00
#
_symmetry.space_group_name_H-M   'P 1'
#
loop_
_entity.id
_entity.type
_entity.pdbx_description
1 polymer ?
#
loop_
_entity_poly.entity_id
_entity_poly.type
_entity_poly.pdbx_seq_one_letter_code
_entity_poly.pdbx_strand_id
1 'polypeptide(L)'
;MPASPIEVVGQWLQNLLDPGVVNSLVAPNATYVSLNTEDAELNKIMPWAGTSRGPQAFLDNLGAMFTRWENQAFKVTTMFSSDENVAVFGDFRYKSNSLGKVVTSPFSILVKVFDGKVTYLQFFEDSYATAASFRKDGSWIVQTEPGTKPFQV
;
A
#
# COMPACT_ATOMS: atom_id res chain seq x y z
N MET A 1 -30.00 0.39 -6.72
CA MET A 1 -28.88 0.73 -7.58
C MET A 1 -27.57 0.34 -6.89
N PRO A 2 -26.61 -0.25 -7.57
CA PRO A 2 -25.32 -0.52 -6.98
C PRO A 2 -24.63 0.80 -6.60
N ALA A 3 -23.81 0.76 -5.54
CA ALA A 3 -23.01 1.90 -5.14
C ALA A 3 -22.02 2.31 -6.27
N SER A 4 -21.78 3.59 -6.42
CA SER A 4 -20.79 4.09 -7.38
C SER A 4 -19.37 3.62 -7.01
N PRO A 5 -18.43 3.54 -7.97
CA PRO A 5 -17.07 3.14 -7.67
C PRO A 5 -16.42 3.93 -6.53
N ILE A 6 -16.62 5.24 -6.50
CA ILE A 6 -16.05 6.09 -5.44
C ILE A 6 -16.66 5.82 -4.06
N GLU A 7 -17.95 5.48 -4.00
CA GLU A 7 -18.62 5.11 -2.74
C GLU A 7 -18.09 3.75 -2.23
N VAL A 8 -17.91 2.77 -3.12
CA VAL A 8 -17.33 1.47 -2.78
C VAL A 8 -15.92 1.64 -2.17
N VAL A 9 -15.08 2.43 -2.82
CA VAL A 9 -13.71 2.69 -2.33
C VAL A 9 -13.74 3.46 -1.01
N GLY A 10 -14.62 4.45 -0.87
CA GLY A 10 -14.81 5.18 0.39
C GLY A 10 -15.20 4.28 1.55
N GLN A 11 -16.13 3.36 1.34
CA GLN A 11 -16.52 2.37 2.35
C GLN A 11 -15.37 1.42 2.71
N TRP A 12 -14.61 0.95 1.74
CA TRP A 12 -13.45 0.11 1.99
C TRP A 12 -12.38 0.85 2.81
N LEU A 13 -12.04 2.09 2.46
CA LEU A 13 -11.04 2.89 3.18
C LEU A 13 -11.40 3.12 4.65
N GLN A 14 -12.69 3.16 4.99
CA GLN A 14 -13.16 3.31 6.35
C GLN A 14 -13.20 2.00 7.14
N ASN A 15 -13.06 0.84 6.47
CA ASN A 15 -13.27 -0.48 7.06
C ASN A 15 -12.22 -1.50 6.62
N LEU A 16 -10.96 -1.07 6.53
CA LEU A 16 -9.85 -1.83 5.94
C LEU A 16 -9.64 -3.23 6.54
N LEU A 17 -9.94 -3.41 7.82
CA LEU A 17 -9.73 -4.66 8.56
C LEU A 17 -11.04 -5.32 9.01
N ASP A 18 -12.18 -4.83 8.57
CA ASP A 18 -13.48 -5.45 8.87
C ASP A 18 -13.76 -6.58 7.86
N PRO A 19 -13.73 -7.87 8.28
CA PRO A 19 -13.93 -8.98 7.36
C PRO A 19 -15.30 -8.97 6.69
N GLY A 20 -16.35 -8.55 7.39
CA GLY A 20 -17.70 -8.48 6.85
C GLY A 20 -17.79 -7.47 5.71
N VAL A 21 -17.25 -6.29 5.91
CA VAL A 21 -17.22 -5.22 4.90
C VAL A 21 -16.33 -5.60 3.73
N VAL A 22 -15.10 -6.05 3.98
CA VAL A 22 -14.16 -6.44 2.93
C VAL A 22 -14.73 -7.57 2.07
N ASN A 23 -15.28 -8.61 2.66
CA ASN A 23 -15.92 -9.71 1.92
C ASN A 23 -17.13 -9.24 1.11
N SER A 24 -17.84 -8.22 1.56
CA SER A 24 -18.99 -7.67 0.82
C SER A 24 -18.57 -6.75 -0.34
N LEU A 25 -17.42 -6.06 -0.26
CA LEU A 25 -16.99 -5.07 -1.24
C LEU A 25 -15.93 -5.58 -2.24
N VAL A 26 -15.24 -6.67 -1.94
CA VAL A 26 -14.14 -7.19 -2.75
C VAL A 26 -14.60 -8.43 -3.52
N ALA A 27 -14.33 -8.46 -4.82
CA ALA A 27 -14.65 -9.62 -5.65
C ALA A 27 -13.82 -10.86 -5.25
N PRO A 28 -14.36 -12.09 -5.38
CA PRO A 28 -13.66 -13.29 -4.96
C PRO A 28 -12.28 -13.49 -5.60
N ASN A 29 -12.09 -13.00 -6.82
CA ASN A 29 -10.83 -13.11 -7.59
C ASN A 29 -10.13 -11.76 -7.75
N ALA A 30 -10.45 -10.78 -6.94
CA ALA A 30 -9.81 -9.45 -6.99
C ALA A 30 -8.31 -9.56 -6.83
N THR A 31 -7.57 -8.77 -7.60
CA THR A 31 -6.11 -8.67 -7.51
C THR A 31 -5.73 -7.54 -6.56
N TYR A 32 -4.86 -7.83 -5.61
CA TYR A 32 -4.21 -6.86 -4.74
C TYR A 32 -2.73 -6.77 -5.10
N VAL A 33 -2.27 -5.60 -5.49
CA VAL A 33 -0.84 -5.32 -5.73
C VAL A 33 -0.39 -4.30 -4.69
N SER A 34 0.57 -4.70 -3.87
CA SER A 34 1.26 -3.79 -2.96
C SER A 34 2.65 -3.49 -3.51
N LEU A 35 2.87 -2.23 -3.86
CA LEU A 35 4.14 -1.70 -4.37
C LEU A 35 4.56 -2.36 -5.68
N ASN A 36 5.65 -3.13 -5.66
CA ASN A 36 6.21 -3.80 -6.82
C ASN A 36 5.94 -5.31 -6.78
N THR A 37 5.46 -5.86 -7.89
CA THR A 37 5.07 -7.27 -7.99
C THR A 37 6.23 -8.25 -7.99
N GLU A 38 7.44 -7.82 -8.35
CA GLU A 38 8.58 -8.70 -8.67
C GLU A 38 9.84 -8.42 -7.84
N ASP A 39 9.78 -7.52 -6.88
CA ASP A 39 10.94 -7.17 -6.05
C ASP A 39 11.06 -8.10 -4.84
N ALA A 40 11.90 -9.12 -4.98
CA ALA A 40 12.13 -10.12 -3.93
C ALA A 40 12.82 -9.53 -2.68
N GLU A 41 13.65 -8.51 -2.83
CA GLU A 41 14.28 -7.83 -1.68
C GLU A 41 13.26 -7.00 -0.91
N LEU A 42 12.43 -6.27 -1.63
CA LEU A 42 11.35 -5.50 -1.03
C LEU A 42 10.39 -6.41 -0.25
N ASN A 43 10.04 -7.57 -0.81
CA ASN A 43 9.18 -8.54 -0.14
C ASN A 43 9.81 -9.12 1.14
N LYS A 44 11.12 -9.27 1.21
CA LYS A 44 11.81 -9.69 2.45
C LYS A 44 11.73 -8.61 3.52
N ILE A 45 11.82 -7.33 3.14
CA ILE A 45 11.74 -6.20 4.08
C ILE A 45 10.30 -5.97 4.50
N MET A 46 9.39 -5.95 3.54
CA MET A 46 7.96 -5.71 3.72
C MET A 46 7.17 -6.90 3.15
N PRO A 47 6.85 -7.91 3.98
CA PRO A 47 6.25 -9.16 3.49
C PRO A 47 4.88 -9.04 2.83
N TRP A 48 4.21 -7.92 3.01
CA TRP A 48 2.95 -7.60 2.32
C TRP A 48 3.14 -7.06 0.90
N ALA A 49 4.37 -6.72 0.49
CA ALA A 49 4.65 -6.29 -0.87
C ALA A 49 4.50 -7.45 -1.87
N GLY A 50 4.01 -7.14 -3.06
CA GLY A 50 3.80 -8.13 -4.11
C GLY A 50 2.35 -8.25 -4.53
N THR A 51 2.01 -9.33 -5.23
CA THR A 51 0.66 -9.60 -5.75
C THR A 51 0.00 -10.75 -5.01
N SER A 52 -1.26 -10.55 -4.64
CA SER A 52 -2.12 -11.57 -4.02
C SER A 52 -3.55 -11.43 -4.51
N ARG A 53 -4.43 -12.38 -4.18
CA ARG A 53 -5.78 -12.44 -4.73
C ARG A 53 -6.83 -12.73 -3.68
N GLY A 54 -8.00 -12.14 -3.88
CA GLY A 54 -9.20 -12.38 -3.12
C GLY A 54 -9.36 -11.52 -1.87
N PRO A 55 -10.55 -11.49 -1.27
CA PRO A 55 -10.83 -10.66 -0.08
C PRO A 55 -9.90 -10.95 1.10
N GLN A 56 -9.55 -12.23 1.31
CA GLN A 56 -8.66 -12.61 2.40
C GLN A 56 -7.26 -11.99 2.23
N ALA A 57 -6.76 -11.86 1.00
CA ALA A 57 -5.50 -11.19 0.72
C ALA A 57 -5.51 -9.71 1.13
N PHE A 58 -6.63 -9.01 0.92
CA PHE A 58 -6.81 -7.63 1.37
C PHE A 58 -6.68 -7.51 2.89
N LEU A 59 -7.30 -8.44 3.62
CA LEU A 59 -7.23 -8.48 5.08
C LEU A 59 -5.83 -8.87 5.57
N ASP A 60 -5.21 -9.89 4.99
CA ASP A 60 -3.92 -10.43 5.42
C ASP A 60 -2.78 -9.43 5.18
N ASN A 61 -2.76 -8.77 4.03
CA ASN A 61 -1.73 -7.80 3.70
C ASN A 61 -1.79 -6.58 4.64
N LEU A 62 -2.97 -6.03 4.85
CA LEU A 62 -3.15 -4.90 5.76
C LEU A 62 -2.90 -5.31 7.22
N GLY A 63 -3.33 -6.51 7.62
CA GLY A 63 -3.03 -7.06 8.94
C GLY A 63 -1.53 -7.22 9.17
N ALA A 64 -0.81 -7.78 8.20
CA ALA A 64 0.65 -7.92 8.27
C ALA A 64 1.36 -6.57 8.38
N MET A 65 0.90 -5.57 7.65
CA MET A 65 1.41 -4.21 7.69
C MET A 65 1.21 -3.58 9.07
N PHE A 66 0.00 -3.61 9.60
CA PHE A 66 -0.33 -2.98 10.88
C PHE A 66 0.15 -3.75 12.12
N THR A 67 0.65 -4.96 11.99
CA THR A 67 1.40 -5.63 13.06
C THR A 67 2.86 -5.19 13.13
N ARG A 68 3.39 -4.61 12.05
CA ARG A 68 4.79 -4.15 11.95
C ARG A 68 4.95 -2.65 12.05
N TRP A 69 3.92 -1.90 11.68
CA TRP A 69 3.85 -0.45 11.81
C TRP A 69 2.71 -0.03 12.72
N GLU A 70 2.99 0.91 13.60
CA GLU A 70 1.98 1.69 14.29
C GLU A 70 1.49 2.81 13.37
N ASN A 71 0.19 2.85 13.11
CA ASN A 71 -0.43 3.94 12.35
C ASN A 71 -0.53 5.19 13.22
N GLN A 72 0.23 6.22 12.90
CA GLN A 72 0.17 7.52 13.56
C GLN A 72 -0.71 8.53 12.83
N ALA A 73 -0.82 8.40 11.49
CA ALA A 73 -1.71 9.19 10.67
C ALA A 73 -1.88 8.53 9.29
N PHE A 74 -3.09 8.57 8.77
CA PHE A 74 -3.42 8.19 7.39
C PHE A 74 -4.45 9.20 6.87
N LYS A 75 -4.09 9.94 5.83
CA LYS A 75 -4.91 11.03 5.32
C LYS A 75 -5.10 10.90 3.81
N VAL A 76 -6.34 10.80 3.39
CA VAL A 76 -6.74 10.97 1.98
C VAL A 76 -6.86 12.46 1.68
N THR A 77 -6.11 12.94 0.71
CA THR A 77 -6.13 14.36 0.31
C THR A 77 -6.97 14.58 -0.94
N THR A 78 -7.04 13.59 -1.83
CA THR A 78 -7.75 13.69 -3.11
C THR A 78 -8.27 12.33 -3.51
N MET A 79 -9.50 12.25 -3.95
CA MET A 79 -10.10 11.05 -4.51
C MET A 79 -11.03 11.43 -5.66
N PHE A 80 -10.89 10.76 -6.79
CA PHE A 80 -11.77 10.97 -7.95
C PHE A 80 -11.91 9.67 -8.73
N SER A 81 -12.93 9.60 -9.56
CA SER A 81 -13.21 8.41 -10.38
C SER A 81 -13.49 8.77 -11.83
N SER A 82 -13.17 7.83 -12.71
CA SER A 82 -13.55 7.83 -14.11
C SER A 82 -13.92 6.40 -14.51
N ASP A 83 -15.16 6.22 -14.93
CA ASP A 83 -15.73 4.90 -15.21
C ASP A 83 -15.55 3.94 -14.01
N GLU A 84 -14.89 2.81 -14.23
CA GLU A 84 -14.60 1.80 -13.20
C GLU A 84 -13.39 2.14 -12.32
N ASN A 85 -12.59 3.16 -12.71
CA ASN A 85 -11.35 3.49 -12.05
C ASN A 85 -11.55 4.53 -10.97
N VAL A 86 -10.94 4.31 -9.80
CA VAL A 86 -10.86 5.26 -8.71
C VAL A 86 -9.41 5.52 -8.38
N ALA A 87 -9.02 6.79 -8.35
CA ALA A 87 -7.70 7.22 -7.91
C ALA A 87 -7.80 7.85 -6.53
N VAL A 88 -6.91 7.43 -5.63
CA VAL A 88 -6.83 7.94 -4.27
C VAL A 88 -5.41 8.45 -4.03
N PHE A 89 -5.28 9.64 -3.49
CA PHE A 89 -4.00 10.24 -3.12
C PHE A 89 -4.03 10.70 -1.68
N GLY A 90 -2.90 10.61 -1.02
CA GLY A 90 -2.79 11.06 0.34
C GLY A 90 -1.37 10.93 0.89
N ASP A 91 -1.28 10.96 2.19
CA ASP A 91 -0.04 10.73 2.92
C ASP A 91 -0.32 9.94 4.21
N PHE A 92 0.72 9.28 4.70
CA PHE A 92 0.66 8.59 5.98
C PHE A 92 1.93 8.82 6.80
N ARG A 93 1.79 8.60 8.11
CA ARG A 93 2.89 8.59 9.06
C ARG A 93 2.80 7.31 9.88
N TYR A 94 3.80 6.46 9.75
CA TYR A 94 3.91 5.19 10.45
C TYR A 94 5.18 5.11 11.27
N LYS A 95 5.16 4.31 12.31
CA LYS A 95 6.32 4.02 13.16
C LYS A 95 6.57 2.52 13.17
N SER A 96 7.79 2.10 12.81
CA SER A 96 8.15 0.69 12.86
C SER A 96 8.20 0.19 14.29
N ASN A 97 7.50 -0.91 14.57
CA ASN A 97 7.43 -1.49 15.92
C ASN A 97 8.78 -2.07 16.36
N SER A 98 9.56 -2.60 15.42
CA SER A 98 10.86 -3.23 15.69
C SER A 98 11.96 -2.23 16.05
N LEU A 99 11.98 -1.05 15.43
CA LEU A 99 13.06 -0.07 15.55
C LEU A 99 12.63 1.28 16.10
N GLY A 100 11.33 1.54 16.19
CA GLY A 100 10.82 2.83 16.60
C GLY A 100 11.04 3.97 15.60
N LYS A 101 11.42 3.65 14.36
CA LYS A 101 11.64 4.64 13.31
C LYS A 101 10.33 5.11 12.73
N VAL A 102 10.20 6.42 12.61
CA VAL A 102 9.04 7.06 11.99
C VAL A 102 9.31 7.31 10.52
N VAL A 103 8.34 6.99 9.68
CA VAL A 103 8.35 7.28 8.25
C VAL A 103 7.10 8.06 7.88
N THR A 104 7.27 9.07 7.04
CA THR A 104 6.20 9.78 6.37
C THR A 104 6.34 9.53 4.88
N SER A 105 5.25 9.16 4.22
CA SER A 105 5.25 8.88 2.79
C SER A 105 3.96 9.40 2.14
N PRO A 106 4.05 10.00 0.95
CA PRO A 106 2.88 10.10 0.09
C PRO A 106 2.45 8.72 -0.36
N PHE A 107 1.19 8.56 -0.70
CA PHE A 107 0.69 7.35 -1.34
C PHE A 107 -0.29 7.67 -2.46
N SER A 108 -0.44 6.72 -3.36
CA SER A 108 -1.53 6.66 -4.33
C SER A 108 -2.07 5.24 -4.43
N ILE A 109 -3.37 5.14 -4.69
CA ILE A 109 -4.03 3.85 -4.91
C ILE A 109 -4.82 3.94 -6.20
N LEU A 110 -4.63 2.96 -7.08
CA LEU A 110 -5.55 2.70 -8.20
C LEU A 110 -6.47 1.56 -7.79
N VAL A 111 -7.76 1.82 -7.80
CA VAL A 111 -8.79 0.80 -7.55
C VAL A 111 -9.69 0.68 -8.77
N LYS A 112 -9.97 -0.55 -9.20
CA LYS A 112 -10.98 -0.83 -10.22
C LYS A 112 -12.19 -1.47 -9.57
N VAL A 113 -13.35 -0.91 -9.85
CA VAL A 113 -14.63 -1.35 -9.31
C VAL A 113 -15.55 -1.72 -10.47
N PHE A 114 -16.05 -2.94 -10.47
CA PHE A 114 -17.01 -3.45 -11.43
C PHE A 114 -18.20 -4.04 -10.70
N ASP A 115 -19.40 -3.66 -11.11
CA ASP A 115 -20.66 -4.14 -10.52
C ASP A 115 -20.68 -4.07 -8.97
N GLY A 116 -20.24 -2.92 -8.44
CA GLY A 116 -20.23 -2.66 -7.00
C GLY A 116 -19.15 -3.40 -6.21
N LYS A 117 -18.20 -4.07 -6.89
CA LYS A 117 -17.12 -4.83 -6.28
C LYS A 117 -15.75 -4.34 -6.72
N VAL A 118 -14.81 -4.27 -5.78
CA VAL A 118 -13.40 -4.07 -6.07
C VAL A 118 -12.87 -5.31 -6.80
N THR A 119 -12.31 -5.12 -7.99
CA THR A 119 -11.73 -6.19 -8.81
C THR A 119 -10.22 -6.10 -8.90
N TYR A 120 -9.66 -4.92 -8.65
CA TYR A 120 -8.22 -4.66 -8.67
C TYR A 120 -7.88 -3.51 -7.74
N LEU A 121 -6.76 -3.64 -7.04
CA LEU A 121 -6.19 -2.57 -6.24
C LEU A 121 -4.68 -2.61 -6.38
N GLN A 122 -4.06 -1.44 -6.59
CA GLN A 122 -2.61 -1.27 -6.52
C GLN A 122 -2.26 -0.07 -5.66
N PHE A 123 -1.44 -0.31 -4.64
CA PHE A 123 -0.96 0.69 -3.70
C PHE A 123 0.47 1.09 -4.02
N PHE A 124 0.73 2.39 -4.04
CA PHE A 124 2.05 2.97 -4.26
C PHE A 124 2.45 3.87 -3.10
N GLU A 125 3.72 3.82 -2.75
CA GLU A 125 4.31 4.67 -1.70
C GLU A 125 5.78 4.93 -2.00
N ASP A 126 6.43 5.78 -1.23
CA ASP A 126 7.87 5.94 -1.25
C ASP A 126 8.53 4.72 -0.59
N SER A 127 8.78 3.67 -1.38
CA SER A 127 9.30 2.40 -0.89
C SER A 127 10.73 2.51 -0.35
N TYR A 128 11.53 3.47 -0.81
CA TYR A 128 12.84 3.75 -0.22
C TYR A 128 12.71 4.21 1.23
N ALA A 129 11.84 5.17 1.49
CA ALA A 129 11.61 5.69 2.83
C ALA A 129 10.96 4.63 3.74
N THR A 130 9.95 3.92 3.24
CA THR A 130 9.22 2.93 4.04
C THR A 130 10.09 1.71 4.36
N ALA A 131 10.88 1.21 3.41
CA ALA A 131 11.85 0.16 3.66
C ALA A 131 12.92 0.59 4.68
N ALA A 132 13.39 1.84 4.62
CA ALA A 132 14.35 2.38 5.57
C ALA A 132 13.83 2.41 7.02
N SER A 133 12.53 2.40 7.24
CA SER A 133 11.95 2.30 8.60
C SER A 133 12.26 0.96 9.29
N PHE A 134 12.65 -0.06 8.50
CA PHE A 134 13.06 -1.38 8.98
C PHE A 134 14.58 -1.61 8.85
N ARG A 135 15.34 -0.64 8.34
CA ARG A 135 16.80 -0.74 8.24
C ARG A 135 17.45 -0.44 9.59
N LYS A 136 18.03 -1.46 10.20
CA LYS A 136 18.71 -1.34 11.49
C LYS A 136 20.05 -0.60 11.35
N ASP A 137 20.86 -1.01 10.37
CA ASP A 137 22.18 -0.47 10.09
C ASP A 137 22.58 -0.68 8.62
N GLY A 138 23.82 -0.37 8.28
CA GLY A 138 24.36 -0.51 6.94
C GLY A 138 24.25 0.77 6.12
N SER A 139 24.87 0.72 4.95
CA SER A 139 24.94 1.84 4.02
C SER A 139 25.00 1.35 2.59
N TRP A 140 24.62 2.21 1.66
CA TRP A 140 24.79 1.97 0.23
C TRP A 140 26.03 2.69 -0.29
N ILE A 141 26.74 2.04 -1.21
CA ILE A 141 27.74 2.70 -2.04
C ILE A 141 27.06 3.03 -3.36
N VAL A 142 26.96 4.32 -3.66
CA VAL A 142 26.17 4.84 -4.78
C VAL A 142 27.08 5.54 -5.78
N GLN A 143 26.81 5.31 -7.07
CA GLN A 143 27.43 6.04 -8.17
C GLN A 143 26.33 6.51 -9.13
N THR A 144 25.84 7.74 -8.91
CA THR A 144 24.78 8.32 -9.73
C THR A 144 25.30 8.80 -11.07
N GLU A 145 26.46 9.47 -11.06
CA GLU A 145 27.05 10.04 -12.28
C GLU A 145 28.15 9.14 -12.84
N PRO A 146 28.13 8.84 -14.16
CA PRO A 146 29.20 8.07 -14.78
C PRO A 146 30.58 8.74 -14.60
N GLY A 147 31.59 7.93 -14.27
CA GLY A 147 32.98 8.42 -14.13
C GLY A 147 33.30 9.26 -12.90
N THR A 148 32.33 9.47 -12.01
CA THR A 148 32.57 10.15 -10.73
C THR A 148 32.95 9.17 -9.63
N LYS A 149 33.48 9.68 -8.52
CA LYS A 149 33.80 8.87 -7.36
C LYS A 149 32.50 8.40 -6.68
N PRO A 150 32.33 7.09 -6.38
CA PRO A 150 31.20 6.62 -5.59
C PRO A 150 31.14 7.28 -4.21
N PHE A 151 29.94 7.39 -3.67
CA PHE A 151 29.69 7.93 -2.33
C PHE A 151 28.80 6.98 -1.50
N GLN A 152 28.80 7.19 -0.21
CA GLN A 152 28.09 6.34 0.75
C GLN A 152 26.89 7.10 1.35
N VAL A 153 25.76 6.42 1.45
CA VAL A 153 24.55 6.89 2.13
C VAL A 153 24.06 5.87 3.14
#